data_dfe583f33b2da6b58109d6cfd72c4068
#
_entry.id   dfe583f33b2da6b58109d6cfd72c4068
#
_cell.length_a   1.000
_cell.length_b   1.000
_cell.length_c   1.000
_cell.angle_alpha   90.00
_cell.angle_beta   90.00
_cell.angle_gamma   90.00
#
_symmetry.space_group_name_H-M   'P 1'
#
loop_
_entity.id
_entity.type
_entity.pdbx_description
1 polymer ?
#
loop_
_entity_poly.entity_id
_entity_poly.type
_entity_poly.pdbx_seq_one_letter_code
_entity_poly.pdbx_strand_id
1 'polypeptide(L)'
;MKLPLSAVLVLVAYIVAITAFGTWLGRRHSGGVRGYFLGGKSVPWWAIASCIVATETSTLTFIGAPGTSYTGNFTFLQLVLGYVIGRLFVSFLFLPAYFRGEIFTSYEILQKRFGGAVRATSSGIFLLSRTLGDGIRLHAAALVLSVAAGINEWWCILALGFAMILYTEEGGVMATIWTDAIQMLVYLFGAIICFVAVANALPGGVMGAMEKAAAAGKLTFLNTAFDIHEPYTLWAGVIGGMFLTIATHGTDHYLVQRFLVAKSQKDAQTGLILSGFLVFAQFVLFLTLGILLWAFYEGRKFARADEVLPTFVANELPGVFTGLILAAIVAAALSPSLNSMASATLRDFYVPYVDPGASEEKQLRLAKRFTVFWGILQIGVAGLARNVESALQAGLAALGYASGPTVGAFALGLFTKGANTTGTMVGMLSGLIVSLSVGLLSPRIFGTPGVAWTWNVFVGAVVTFVVGVTVSALTRERAVAPPAAAVQ
;
A
#
# COMPACT_ATOMS: atom_id res chain seq x y z
N MET A 1 9.51 -4.63 29.74
CA MET A 1 9.46 -6.11 29.86
C MET A 1 10.55 -6.66 28.93
N LYS A 2 11.33 -7.65 29.30
CA LYS A 2 12.35 -8.21 28.39
C LYS A 2 11.72 -9.37 27.64
N LEU A 3 11.82 -9.37 26.31
CA LEU A 3 11.41 -10.51 25.50
C LEU A 3 12.07 -11.80 26.02
N PRO A 4 11.33 -12.91 26.15
CA PRO A 4 11.92 -14.19 26.46
C PRO A 4 12.92 -14.60 25.37
N LEU A 5 14.01 -15.27 25.76
CA LEU A 5 15.08 -15.67 24.83
C LEU A 5 14.53 -16.47 23.64
N SER A 6 13.51 -17.31 23.85
CA SER A 6 12.83 -18.07 22.79
C SER A 6 12.20 -17.17 21.73
N ALA A 7 11.58 -16.03 22.11
CA ALA A 7 11.02 -15.06 21.17
C ALA A 7 12.11 -14.40 20.31
N VAL A 8 13.22 -14.00 20.95
CA VAL A 8 14.37 -13.40 20.24
C VAL A 8 14.99 -14.41 19.26
N LEU A 9 15.17 -15.65 19.68
CA LEU A 9 15.72 -16.70 18.79
C LEU A 9 14.83 -16.97 17.57
N VAL A 10 13.51 -17.05 17.75
CA VAL A 10 12.55 -17.23 16.64
C VAL A 10 12.58 -16.04 15.69
N LEU A 11 12.57 -14.81 16.21
CA LEU A 11 12.64 -13.60 15.41
C LEU A 11 13.94 -13.54 14.58
N VAL A 12 15.08 -13.76 15.21
CA VAL A 12 16.38 -13.73 14.53
C VAL A 12 16.48 -14.86 13.49
N ALA A 13 16.07 -16.08 13.84
CA ALA A 13 16.06 -17.21 12.91
C ALA A 13 15.19 -16.92 11.69
N TYR A 14 14.01 -16.32 11.88
CA TYR A 14 13.14 -15.91 10.78
C TYR A 14 13.80 -14.86 9.86
N ILE A 15 14.36 -13.78 10.44
CA ILE A 15 15.02 -12.72 9.66
C ILE A 15 16.19 -13.28 8.85
N VAL A 16 17.01 -14.15 9.46
CA VAL A 16 18.13 -14.80 8.78
C VAL A 16 17.63 -15.70 7.66
N ALA A 17 16.62 -16.54 7.93
CA ALA A 17 16.07 -17.48 6.95
C ALA A 17 15.46 -16.78 5.74
N ILE A 18 14.63 -15.73 5.96
CA ILE A 18 13.96 -15.01 4.86
C ILE A 18 14.97 -14.19 4.04
N THR A 19 15.97 -13.59 4.70
CA THR A 19 17.04 -12.86 4.01
C THR A 19 17.90 -13.80 3.17
N ALA A 20 18.30 -14.93 3.72
CA ALA A 20 19.08 -15.94 3.01
C ALA A 20 18.29 -16.51 1.81
N PHE A 21 17.00 -16.80 1.99
CA PHE A 21 16.13 -17.27 0.92
C PHE A 21 15.98 -16.22 -0.18
N GLY A 22 15.70 -14.96 0.16
CA GLY A 22 15.56 -13.86 -0.80
C GLY A 22 16.85 -13.63 -1.59
N THR A 23 18.01 -13.60 -0.90
CA THR A 23 19.32 -13.45 -1.53
C THR A 23 19.66 -14.63 -2.46
N TRP A 24 19.40 -15.86 -2.02
CA TRP A 24 19.60 -17.05 -2.84
C TRP A 24 18.75 -17.03 -4.12
N LEU A 25 17.48 -16.63 -3.99
CA LEU A 25 16.56 -16.54 -5.14
C LEU A 25 16.96 -15.40 -6.09
N GLY A 26 17.36 -14.26 -5.56
CA GLY A 26 17.83 -13.11 -6.35
C GLY A 26 19.05 -13.46 -7.21
N ARG A 27 20.03 -14.18 -6.64
CA ARG A 27 21.23 -14.64 -7.37
C ARG A 27 20.92 -15.63 -8.50
N ARG A 28 19.87 -16.42 -8.37
CA ARG A 28 19.43 -17.38 -9.42
C ARG A 28 18.74 -16.71 -10.61
N HIS A 29 18.13 -15.55 -10.41
CA HIS A 29 17.35 -14.85 -11.44
C HIS A 29 18.01 -13.55 -11.90
N SER A 30 19.30 -13.38 -11.69
CA SER A 30 20.10 -12.21 -12.10
C SER A 30 20.31 -12.21 -13.63
N GLY A 31 19.30 -11.78 -14.38
CA GLY A 31 19.35 -11.60 -15.84
C GLY A 31 19.44 -10.13 -16.24
N GLY A 32 20.44 -9.37 -15.76
CA GLY A 32 20.57 -7.95 -16.05
C GLY A 32 19.45 -7.08 -15.49
N VAL A 33 19.27 -5.87 -16.01
CA VAL A 33 18.23 -4.92 -15.56
C VAL A 33 16.81 -5.47 -15.76
N ARG A 34 16.59 -6.19 -16.88
CA ARG A 34 15.29 -6.79 -17.16
C ARG A 34 14.93 -7.89 -16.17
N GLY A 35 15.87 -8.79 -15.85
CA GLY A 35 15.67 -9.82 -14.83
C GLY A 35 15.42 -9.24 -13.45
N TYR A 36 16.16 -8.19 -13.10
CA TYR A 36 16.05 -7.51 -11.81
C TYR A 36 14.69 -6.85 -11.58
N PHE A 37 14.09 -6.21 -12.61
CA PHE A 37 12.83 -5.48 -12.48
C PHE A 37 11.59 -6.24 -12.97
N LEU A 38 11.71 -7.15 -13.94
CA LEU A 38 10.57 -7.85 -14.58
C LEU A 38 10.54 -9.36 -14.39
N GLY A 39 11.57 -9.96 -13.77
CA GLY A 39 11.55 -11.36 -13.32
C GLY A 39 11.25 -12.43 -14.37
N GLY A 40 11.37 -12.12 -15.67
CA GLY A 40 11.20 -13.09 -16.76
C GLY A 40 9.75 -13.51 -17.06
N LYS A 41 8.72 -12.87 -16.51
CA LYS A 41 7.28 -13.15 -16.74
C LYS A 41 6.92 -14.63 -16.50
N SER A 42 7.31 -15.17 -15.35
CA SER A 42 7.13 -16.60 -15.04
C SER A 42 6.20 -16.91 -13.87
N VAL A 43 5.67 -15.88 -13.21
CA VAL A 43 4.93 -16.02 -11.95
C VAL A 43 3.49 -16.45 -12.18
N PRO A 44 2.99 -17.54 -11.54
CA PRO A 44 1.64 -18.01 -11.69
C PRO A 44 0.64 -17.15 -10.88
N TRP A 45 -0.64 -17.19 -11.26
CA TRP A 45 -1.73 -16.40 -10.66
C TRP A 45 -1.82 -16.50 -9.14
N TRP A 46 -1.62 -17.68 -8.55
CA TRP A 46 -1.71 -17.88 -7.10
C TRP A 46 -0.55 -17.20 -6.35
N ALA A 47 0.65 -17.19 -6.93
CA ALA A 47 1.79 -16.46 -6.35
C ALA A 47 1.60 -14.95 -6.49
N ILE A 48 0.99 -14.49 -7.60
CA ILE A 48 0.57 -13.09 -7.75
C ILE A 48 -0.45 -12.71 -6.67
N ALA A 49 -1.51 -13.53 -6.48
CA ALA A 49 -2.51 -13.28 -5.45
C ALA A 49 -1.87 -13.20 -4.05
N SER A 50 -1.02 -14.17 -3.71
CA SER A 50 -0.32 -14.22 -2.42
C SER A 50 0.58 -12.99 -2.21
N CYS A 51 1.35 -12.61 -3.23
CA CYS A 51 2.21 -11.45 -3.18
C CYS A 51 1.41 -10.13 -3.02
N ILE A 52 0.28 -9.98 -3.72
CA ILE A 52 -0.60 -8.81 -3.57
C ILE A 52 -1.14 -8.73 -2.15
N VAL A 53 -1.68 -9.83 -1.62
CA VAL A 53 -2.19 -9.90 -0.25
C VAL A 53 -1.09 -9.55 0.74
N ALA A 54 0.12 -10.09 0.58
CA ALA A 54 1.28 -9.77 1.41
C ALA A 54 1.66 -8.29 1.36
N THR A 55 1.72 -7.73 0.16
CA THR A 55 2.09 -6.34 -0.07
C THR A 55 1.09 -5.35 0.54
N GLU A 56 -0.19 -5.69 0.48
CA GLU A 56 -1.29 -4.88 1.04
C GLU A 56 -1.41 -5.07 2.56
N THR A 57 -1.25 -6.30 3.03
CA THR A 57 -1.27 -6.62 4.46
C THR A 57 0.04 -6.22 5.10
N SER A 58 0.16 -4.97 5.36
CA SER A 58 1.31 -4.43 6.06
C SER A 58 1.19 -4.59 7.57
N THR A 59 2.27 -4.27 8.28
CA THR A 59 2.25 -4.06 9.73
C THR A 59 1.08 -3.19 10.16
N LEU A 60 0.78 -2.12 9.38
CA LEU A 60 -0.36 -1.22 9.65
C LEU A 60 -1.70 -1.96 9.68
N THR A 61 -1.90 -2.91 8.77
CA THR A 61 -3.12 -3.73 8.73
C THR A 61 -3.15 -4.71 9.89
N PHE A 62 -2.02 -5.37 10.18
CA PHE A 62 -1.94 -6.41 11.22
C PHE A 62 -2.26 -5.86 12.62
N ILE A 63 -1.76 -4.67 12.95
CA ILE A 63 -1.99 -4.04 14.26
C ILE A 63 -3.18 -3.06 14.25
N GLY A 64 -3.37 -2.32 13.17
CA GLY A 64 -4.36 -1.25 13.11
C GLY A 64 -5.78 -1.75 12.85
N ALA A 65 -5.98 -2.84 12.09
CA ALA A 65 -7.32 -3.36 11.85
C ALA A 65 -7.96 -3.91 13.14
N PRO A 66 -7.27 -4.72 13.97
CA PRO A 66 -7.79 -5.06 15.31
C PRO A 66 -8.02 -3.83 16.19
N GLY A 67 -7.11 -2.84 16.16
CA GLY A 67 -7.27 -1.59 16.91
C GLY A 67 -8.51 -0.80 16.49
N THR A 68 -8.83 -0.78 15.19
CA THR A 68 -10.01 -0.09 14.64
C THR A 68 -11.31 -0.71 15.14
N SER A 69 -11.46 -2.03 15.16
CA SER A 69 -12.66 -2.69 15.69
C SER A 69 -12.68 -2.70 17.22
N TYR A 70 -11.53 -2.73 17.88
CA TYR A 70 -11.43 -2.58 19.33
C TYR A 70 -12.04 -1.26 19.81
N THR A 71 -11.70 -0.15 19.18
CA THR A 71 -12.24 1.18 19.53
C THR A 71 -13.62 1.43 18.91
N GLY A 72 -13.88 0.92 17.70
CA GLY A 72 -15.11 1.06 16.94
C GLY A 72 -15.92 -0.23 16.83
N ASN A 73 -16.21 -0.64 15.60
CA ASN A 73 -17.04 -1.78 15.21
C ASN A 73 -16.60 -2.37 13.87
N PHE A 74 -17.49 -3.11 13.16
CA PHE A 74 -17.19 -3.73 11.86
C PHE A 74 -17.41 -2.82 10.64
N THR A 75 -17.77 -1.55 10.79
CA THR A 75 -18.08 -0.66 9.64
C THR A 75 -16.91 -0.48 8.66
N PHE A 76 -15.66 -0.72 9.09
CA PHE A 76 -14.50 -0.77 8.20
C PHE A 76 -14.65 -1.76 7.04
N LEU A 77 -15.47 -2.81 7.18
CA LEU A 77 -15.72 -3.78 6.08
C LEU A 77 -16.36 -3.12 4.85
N GLN A 78 -17.05 -2.00 5.00
CA GLN A 78 -17.60 -1.25 3.87
C GLN A 78 -16.49 -0.68 2.97
N LEU A 79 -15.35 -0.26 3.56
CA LEU A 79 -14.16 0.14 2.81
C LEU A 79 -13.55 -1.05 2.06
N VAL A 80 -13.50 -2.22 2.72
CA VAL A 80 -12.94 -3.44 2.12
C VAL A 80 -13.82 -3.98 0.98
N LEU A 81 -15.14 -3.79 1.05
CA LEU A 81 -16.03 -4.02 -0.10
C LEU A 81 -15.65 -3.16 -1.29
N GLY A 82 -15.35 -1.87 -1.05
CA GLY A 82 -14.80 -0.98 -2.07
C GLY A 82 -13.50 -1.51 -2.68
N TYR A 83 -12.62 -2.14 -1.89
CA TYR A 83 -11.39 -2.78 -2.38
C TYR A 83 -11.69 -3.89 -3.38
N VAL A 84 -12.67 -4.74 -3.12
CA VAL A 84 -13.07 -5.81 -4.06
C VAL A 84 -13.58 -5.23 -5.38
N ILE A 85 -14.46 -4.23 -5.30
CA ILE A 85 -15.02 -3.55 -6.48
C ILE A 85 -13.90 -2.86 -7.29
N GLY A 86 -12.99 -2.15 -6.62
CA GLY A 86 -11.84 -1.50 -7.26
C GLY A 86 -10.94 -2.47 -8.03
N ARG A 87 -10.72 -3.69 -7.50
CA ARG A 87 -9.96 -4.74 -8.20
C ARG A 87 -10.62 -5.22 -9.48
N LEU A 88 -11.94 -5.30 -9.50
CA LEU A 88 -12.66 -5.60 -10.74
C LEU A 88 -12.42 -4.52 -11.79
N PHE A 89 -12.54 -3.24 -11.41
CA PHE A 89 -12.22 -2.13 -12.31
C PHE A 89 -10.78 -2.19 -12.83
N VAL A 90 -9.81 -2.39 -11.96
CA VAL A 90 -8.39 -2.50 -12.37
C VAL A 90 -8.17 -3.69 -13.29
N SER A 91 -8.76 -4.85 -12.98
CA SER A 91 -8.60 -6.08 -13.76
C SER A 91 -9.08 -5.93 -15.20
N PHE A 92 -10.20 -5.26 -15.41
CA PHE A 92 -10.81 -5.17 -16.74
C PHE A 92 -10.44 -3.90 -17.51
N LEU A 93 -10.10 -2.80 -16.83
CA LEU A 93 -9.84 -1.52 -17.49
C LEU A 93 -8.35 -1.18 -17.56
N PHE A 94 -7.56 -1.49 -16.53
CA PHE A 94 -6.15 -1.09 -16.47
C PHE A 94 -5.19 -2.20 -16.94
N LEU A 95 -5.37 -3.44 -16.45
CA LEU A 95 -4.45 -4.54 -16.80
C LEU A 95 -4.31 -4.78 -18.31
N PRO A 96 -5.37 -4.71 -19.15
CA PRO A 96 -5.19 -4.84 -20.59
C PRO A 96 -4.23 -3.81 -21.19
N ALA A 97 -4.20 -2.59 -20.66
CA ALA A 97 -3.27 -1.56 -21.14
C ALA A 97 -1.81 -1.87 -20.80
N TYR A 98 -1.55 -2.47 -19.63
CA TYR A 98 -0.22 -2.87 -19.20
C TYR A 98 0.36 -4.05 -19.99
N PHE A 99 -0.49 -4.91 -20.54
CA PHE A 99 -0.07 -6.09 -21.32
C PHE A 99 0.00 -5.85 -22.83
N ARG A 100 -0.32 -4.64 -23.35
CA ARG A 100 -0.21 -4.27 -24.79
C ARG A 100 1.20 -3.94 -25.23
N GLY A 101 2.23 -4.29 -24.49
CA GLY A 101 3.63 -4.04 -24.85
C GLY A 101 4.56 -4.30 -23.68
N GLU A 102 5.87 -4.10 -23.89
CA GLU A 102 6.83 -4.14 -22.78
C GLU A 102 6.92 -2.76 -22.15
N ILE A 103 6.67 -2.73 -20.86
CA ILE A 103 6.83 -1.55 -20.00
C ILE A 103 7.62 -1.94 -18.75
N PHE A 104 8.46 -1.05 -18.27
CA PHE A 104 9.20 -1.19 -17.01
C PHE A 104 8.52 -0.49 -15.86
N THR A 105 7.83 0.63 -16.13
CA THR A 105 7.06 1.36 -15.12
C THR A 105 5.63 1.59 -15.60
N SER A 106 4.68 1.68 -14.65
CA SER A 106 3.27 1.99 -14.96
C SER A 106 3.13 3.34 -15.70
N TYR A 107 4.05 4.28 -15.42
CA TYR A 107 4.00 5.64 -15.96
C TYR A 107 4.43 5.75 -17.42
N GLU A 108 5.03 4.72 -18.00
CA GLU A 108 5.31 4.66 -19.44
C GLU A 108 4.06 4.71 -20.30
N ILE A 109 2.92 4.24 -19.78
CA ILE A 109 1.61 4.39 -20.46
C ILE A 109 1.24 5.87 -20.59
N LEU A 110 1.45 6.65 -19.52
CA LEU A 110 1.19 8.09 -19.54
C LEU A 110 2.15 8.82 -20.50
N GLN A 111 3.41 8.39 -20.58
CA GLN A 111 4.35 8.93 -21.54
C GLN A 111 3.91 8.73 -22.99
N LYS A 112 3.45 7.52 -23.33
CA LYS A 112 2.96 7.22 -24.70
C LYS A 112 1.76 8.09 -25.08
N ARG A 113 0.99 8.55 -24.11
CA ARG A 113 -0.23 9.32 -24.34
C ARG A 113 -0.04 10.83 -24.21
N PHE A 114 0.74 11.28 -23.23
CA PHE A 114 0.86 12.68 -22.81
C PHE A 114 2.30 13.20 -22.77
N GLY A 115 3.30 12.35 -23.08
CA GLY A 115 4.71 12.74 -23.06
C GLY A 115 5.41 12.65 -21.72
N GLY A 116 6.70 13.02 -21.71
CA GLY A 116 7.61 12.83 -20.58
C GLY A 116 7.25 13.62 -19.31
N ALA A 117 6.67 14.82 -19.48
CA ALA A 117 6.32 15.67 -18.34
C ALA A 117 5.28 14.99 -17.43
N VAL A 118 4.22 14.42 -18.00
CA VAL A 118 3.17 13.71 -17.23
C VAL A 118 3.75 12.45 -16.58
N ARG A 119 4.62 11.70 -17.29
CA ARG A 119 5.34 10.56 -16.72
C ARG A 119 6.16 10.96 -15.49
N ALA A 120 7.01 11.98 -15.63
CA ALA A 120 7.89 12.45 -14.56
C ALA A 120 7.08 12.95 -13.35
N THR A 121 6.00 13.72 -13.58
CA THR A 121 5.12 14.21 -12.50
C THR A 121 4.46 13.06 -11.75
N SER A 122 3.88 12.08 -12.47
CA SER A 122 3.24 10.92 -11.83
C SER A 122 4.24 10.06 -11.05
N SER A 123 5.44 9.85 -11.61
CA SER A 123 6.51 9.13 -10.95
C SER A 123 7.04 9.89 -9.72
N GLY A 124 7.15 11.23 -9.78
CA GLY A 124 7.52 12.06 -8.63
C GLY A 124 6.49 11.98 -7.50
N ILE A 125 5.19 12.04 -7.82
CA ILE A 125 4.11 11.84 -6.85
C ILE A 125 4.20 10.44 -6.21
N PHE A 126 4.45 9.40 -6.99
CA PHE A 126 4.67 8.05 -6.49
C PHE A 126 5.86 7.98 -5.51
N LEU A 127 7.01 8.51 -5.88
CA LEU A 127 8.21 8.49 -5.02
C LEU A 127 7.94 9.19 -3.69
N LEU A 128 7.28 10.33 -3.72
CA LEU A 128 6.92 11.08 -2.51
C LEU A 128 5.92 10.31 -1.63
N SER A 129 4.83 9.83 -2.22
CA SER A 129 3.78 9.10 -1.48
C SER A 129 4.30 7.81 -0.86
N ARG A 130 5.17 7.09 -1.58
CA ARG A 130 5.80 5.87 -1.06
C ARG A 130 6.80 6.14 0.04
N THR A 131 7.60 7.19 -0.08
CA THR A 131 8.53 7.60 1.00
C THR A 131 7.77 7.86 2.29
N LEU A 132 6.65 8.59 2.21
CA LEU A 132 5.80 8.88 3.38
C LEU A 132 5.09 7.63 3.90
N GLY A 133 4.39 6.90 3.03
CA GLY A 133 3.61 5.72 3.43
C GLY A 133 4.47 4.59 4.00
N ASP A 134 5.60 4.28 3.38
CA ASP A 134 6.48 3.20 3.84
C ASP A 134 7.30 3.63 5.07
N GLY A 135 7.61 4.94 5.22
CA GLY A 135 8.20 5.46 6.46
C GLY A 135 7.25 5.30 7.65
N ILE A 136 5.95 5.61 7.48
CA ILE A 136 4.91 5.38 8.51
C ILE A 136 4.78 3.87 8.81
N ARG A 137 4.86 3.02 7.80
CA ARG A 137 4.85 1.55 7.96
C ARG A 137 6.04 1.06 8.77
N LEU A 138 7.24 1.57 8.48
CA LEU A 138 8.46 1.26 9.22
C LEU A 138 8.36 1.68 10.70
N HIS A 139 7.81 2.90 10.96
CA HIS A 139 7.51 3.35 12.32
C HIS A 139 6.55 2.39 13.04
N ALA A 140 5.45 1.97 12.41
CA ALA A 140 4.49 1.05 13.00
C ALA A 140 5.14 -0.29 13.42
N ALA A 141 6.02 -0.86 12.58
CA ALA A 141 6.75 -2.07 12.93
C ALA A 141 7.75 -1.85 14.08
N ALA A 142 8.44 -0.71 14.08
CA ALA A 142 9.36 -0.33 15.14
C ALA A 142 8.64 -0.13 16.48
N LEU A 143 7.43 0.46 16.46
CA LEU A 143 6.58 0.61 17.63
C LEU A 143 6.26 -0.75 18.26
N VAL A 144 5.81 -1.72 17.45
CA VAL A 144 5.51 -3.07 17.94
C VAL A 144 6.72 -3.72 18.57
N LEU A 145 7.86 -3.63 17.90
CA LEU A 145 9.12 -4.20 18.43
C LEU A 145 9.55 -3.49 19.71
N SER A 146 9.40 -2.17 19.79
CA SER A 146 9.69 -1.36 20.96
C SER A 146 8.83 -1.75 22.16
N VAL A 147 7.52 -1.87 21.96
CA VAL A 147 6.56 -2.29 23.00
C VAL A 147 6.88 -3.71 23.50
N ALA A 148 7.09 -4.64 22.59
CA ALA A 148 7.35 -6.03 22.92
C ALA A 148 8.71 -6.24 23.61
N ALA A 149 9.77 -5.60 23.10
CA ALA A 149 11.13 -5.78 23.61
C ALA A 149 11.51 -4.86 24.77
N GLY A 150 10.73 -3.81 25.03
CA GLY A 150 11.08 -2.76 26.01
C GLY A 150 12.32 -1.96 25.59
N ILE A 151 12.58 -1.84 24.29
CA ILE A 151 13.74 -1.14 23.71
C ILE A 151 13.25 0.23 23.19
N ASN A 152 14.13 1.24 23.22
CA ASN A 152 13.81 2.54 22.66
C ASN A 152 13.44 2.42 21.16
N GLU A 153 12.35 3.03 20.76
CA GLU A 153 11.78 2.97 19.43
C GLU A 153 12.76 3.42 18.32
N TRP A 154 13.65 4.38 18.61
CA TRP A 154 14.68 4.82 17.67
C TRP A 154 15.62 3.70 17.25
N TRP A 155 16.06 2.86 18.20
CA TRP A 155 16.91 1.71 17.88
C TRP A 155 16.17 0.67 17.04
N CYS A 156 14.86 0.51 17.27
CA CYS A 156 14.03 -0.38 16.44
C CYS A 156 13.89 0.17 15.02
N ILE A 157 13.63 1.49 14.84
CA ILE A 157 13.56 2.14 13.51
C ILE A 157 14.88 1.94 12.76
N LEU A 158 16.01 2.21 13.39
CA LEU A 158 17.34 2.07 12.77
C LEU A 158 17.64 0.62 12.40
N ALA A 159 17.39 -0.34 13.30
CA ALA A 159 17.66 -1.75 13.06
C ALA A 159 16.81 -2.30 11.92
N LEU A 160 15.49 -2.03 11.91
CA LEU A 160 14.58 -2.48 10.87
C LEU A 160 14.85 -1.79 9.53
N GLY A 161 15.10 -0.48 9.54
CA GLY A 161 15.41 0.28 8.34
C GLY A 161 16.70 -0.18 7.68
N PHE A 162 17.74 -0.46 8.46
CA PHE A 162 19.00 -0.99 7.96
C PHE A 162 18.82 -2.40 7.38
N ALA A 163 18.11 -3.28 8.10
CA ALA A 163 17.80 -4.63 7.61
C ALA A 163 17.01 -4.58 6.29
N MET A 164 16.04 -3.67 6.18
CA MET A 164 15.25 -3.45 4.97
C MET A 164 16.12 -3.05 3.77
N ILE A 165 17.08 -2.14 3.96
CA ILE A 165 18.00 -1.72 2.90
C ILE A 165 18.85 -2.92 2.44
N LEU A 166 19.49 -3.63 3.37
CA LEU A 166 20.33 -4.78 3.05
C LEU A 166 19.59 -5.87 2.30
N TYR A 167 18.38 -6.19 2.77
CA TYR A 167 17.54 -7.22 2.16
C TYR A 167 17.14 -6.89 0.72
N THR A 168 16.83 -5.61 0.43
CA THR A 168 16.27 -5.21 -0.87
C THR A 168 17.33 -5.07 -1.95
N GLU A 169 18.53 -4.63 -1.58
CA GLU A 169 19.61 -4.35 -2.54
C GLU A 169 19.99 -5.58 -3.38
N GLU A 170 19.97 -6.77 -2.79
CA GLU A 170 20.42 -8.02 -3.45
C GLU A 170 19.29 -8.77 -4.18
N GLY A 171 18.00 -8.57 -3.77
CA GLY A 171 16.94 -9.52 -4.06
C GLY A 171 16.23 -9.38 -5.41
N GLY A 172 16.10 -8.19 -5.98
CA GLY A 172 15.28 -7.94 -7.17
C GLY A 172 13.79 -8.31 -7.00
N VAL A 173 13.00 -8.19 -8.08
CA VAL A 173 11.54 -8.40 -8.03
C VAL A 173 11.12 -9.84 -7.73
N MET A 174 11.88 -10.84 -8.22
CA MET A 174 11.55 -12.26 -8.01
C MET A 174 11.73 -12.67 -6.54
N ALA A 175 12.81 -12.21 -5.92
CA ALA A 175 13.01 -12.45 -4.49
C ALA A 175 11.86 -11.83 -3.68
N THR A 176 11.48 -10.58 -3.98
CA THR A 176 10.37 -9.90 -3.31
C THR A 176 9.07 -10.68 -3.41
N ILE A 177 8.68 -11.17 -4.60
CA ILE A 177 7.42 -11.90 -4.81
C ILE A 177 7.34 -13.18 -3.97
N TRP A 178 8.40 -13.97 -3.98
CA TRP A 178 8.41 -15.25 -3.26
C TRP A 178 8.55 -15.07 -1.75
N THR A 179 9.32 -14.07 -1.31
CA THR A 179 9.38 -13.76 0.12
C THR A 179 8.05 -13.18 0.61
N ASP A 180 7.39 -12.31 -0.16
CA ASP A 180 6.04 -11.80 0.15
C ASP A 180 5.03 -12.95 0.29
N ALA A 181 5.07 -13.95 -0.62
CA ALA A 181 4.17 -15.10 -0.55
C ALA A 181 4.39 -15.94 0.74
N ILE A 182 5.63 -16.14 1.15
CA ILE A 182 5.96 -16.82 2.42
C ILE A 182 5.51 -15.95 3.60
N GLN A 183 5.77 -14.67 3.55
CA GLN A 183 5.37 -13.70 4.59
C GLN A 183 3.86 -13.70 4.81
N MET A 184 3.06 -13.76 3.73
CA MET A 184 1.60 -13.89 3.83
C MET A 184 1.19 -15.09 4.70
N LEU A 185 1.79 -16.25 4.47
CA LEU A 185 1.48 -17.43 5.27
C LEU A 185 1.86 -17.23 6.74
N VAL A 186 3.03 -16.63 7.00
CA VAL A 186 3.53 -16.40 8.36
C VAL A 186 2.61 -15.49 9.15
N TYR A 187 2.16 -14.37 8.58
CA TYR A 187 1.30 -13.47 9.34
C TYR A 187 -0.18 -13.93 9.41
N LEU A 188 -0.71 -14.64 8.42
CA LEU A 188 -2.02 -15.28 8.56
C LEU A 188 -2.00 -16.33 9.67
N PHE A 189 -0.95 -17.15 9.73
CA PHE A 189 -0.76 -18.12 10.81
C PHE A 189 -0.62 -17.41 12.16
N GLY A 190 0.15 -16.32 12.23
CA GLY A 190 0.25 -15.48 13.42
C GLY A 190 -1.09 -14.90 13.88
N ALA A 191 -1.91 -14.43 12.95
CA ALA A 191 -3.24 -13.91 13.26
C ALA A 191 -4.18 -15.02 13.81
N ILE A 192 -4.11 -16.22 13.23
CA ILE A 192 -4.88 -17.38 13.71
C ILE A 192 -4.43 -17.78 15.12
N ILE A 193 -3.12 -17.79 15.38
CA ILE A 193 -2.61 -18.06 16.75
C ILE A 193 -3.14 -17.03 17.74
N CYS A 194 -3.10 -15.73 17.42
CA CYS A 194 -3.67 -14.70 18.28
C CYS A 194 -5.16 -14.92 18.50
N PHE A 195 -5.91 -15.23 17.45
CA PHE A 195 -7.35 -15.49 17.52
C PHE A 195 -7.66 -16.66 18.48
N VAL A 196 -6.98 -17.79 18.30
CA VAL A 196 -7.17 -18.99 19.15
C VAL A 196 -6.76 -18.70 20.60
N ALA A 197 -5.66 -17.98 20.81
CA ALA A 197 -5.19 -17.64 22.16
C ALA A 197 -6.20 -16.74 22.90
N VAL A 198 -6.70 -15.69 22.25
CA VAL A 198 -7.72 -14.81 22.84
C VAL A 198 -9.02 -15.58 23.09
N ALA A 199 -9.47 -16.40 22.13
CA ALA A 199 -10.69 -17.19 22.24
C ALA A 199 -10.64 -18.14 23.43
N ASN A 200 -9.50 -18.80 23.68
CA ASN A 200 -9.30 -19.71 24.81
C ASN A 200 -9.17 -18.98 26.16
N ALA A 201 -8.73 -17.72 26.16
CA ALA A 201 -8.61 -16.91 27.38
C ALA A 201 -9.93 -16.26 27.81
N LEU A 202 -10.94 -16.24 26.93
CA LEU A 202 -12.22 -15.59 27.19
C LEU A 202 -13.19 -16.50 27.93
N PRO A 203 -13.81 -16.05 29.03
CA PRO A 203 -14.95 -16.74 29.66
C PRO A 203 -16.11 -16.85 28.66
N GLY A 204 -16.55 -18.07 28.35
CA GLY A 204 -17.60 -18.33 27.33
C GLY A 204 -17.07 -18.33 25.88
N GLY A 205 -15.73 -18.23 25.67
CA GLY A 205 -15.09 -18.33 24.36
C GLY A 205 -15.54 -17.24 23.39
N VAL A 206 -15.46 -17.55 22.09
CA VAL A 206 -15.85 -16.63 21.02
C VAL A 206 -17.32 -16.22 21.12
N MET A 207 -18.22 -17.17 21.44
CA MET A 207 -19.67 -16.89 21.48
C MET A 207 -20.02 -15.88 22.58
N GLY A 208 -19.51 -16.07 23.80
CA GLY A 208 -19.73 -15.13 24.90
C GLY A 208 -19.17 -13.73 24.62
N ALA A 209 -18.01 -13.65 23.91
CA ALA A 209 -17.47 -12.36 23.47
C ALA A 209 -18.35 -11.68 22.41
N MET A 210 -18.91 -12.46 21.45
CA MET A 210 -19.81 -11.93 20.44
C MET A 210 -21.13 -11.43 21.02
N GLU A 211 -21.69 -12.12 22.00
CA GLU A 211 -22.91 -11.69 22.73
C GLU A 211 -22.68 -10.36 23.45
N LYS A 212 -21.55 -10.22 24.16
CA LYS A 212 -21.17 -8.95 24.81
C LYS A 212 -20.96 -7.84 23.77
N ALA A 213 -20.31 -8.14 22.66
CA ALA A 213 -20.06 -7.20 21.57
C ALA A 213 -21.36 -6.76 20.88
N ALA A 214 -22.32 -7.68 20.70
CA ALA A 214 -23.65 -7.38 20.16
C ALA A 214 -24.41 -6.39 21.07
N ALA A 215 -24.44 -6.66 22.38
CA ALA A 215 -25.05 -5.78 23.35
C ALA A 215 -24.41 -4.37 23.39
N ALA A 216 -23.12 -4.26 23.09
CA ALA A 216 -22.38 -3.00 23.01
C ALA A 216 -22.44 -2.33 21.63
N GLY A 217 -23.20 -2.85 20.64
CA GLY A 217 -23.29 -2.30 19.29
C GLY A 217 -22.04 -2.49 18.42
N LYS A 218 -21.08 -3.29 18.88
CA LYS A 218 -19.79 -3.47 18.18
C LYS A 218 -19.86 -4.39 16.96
N LEU A 219 -20.95 -5.11 16.76
CA LEU A 219 -21.16 -5.95 15.57
C LEU A 219 -21.80 -5.18 14.41
N THR A 220 -22.01 -3.87 14.54
CA THR A 220 -22.50 -3.04 13.44
C THR A 220 -21.49 -3.04 12.29
N PHE A 221 -21.90 -3.56 11.12
CA PHE A 221 -21.06 -3.59 9.91
C PHE A 221 -21.59 -2.69 8.80
N LEU A 222 -22.85 -2.28 8.86
CA LEU A 222 -23.51 -1.45 7.86
C LEU A 222 -23.91 -0.10 8.45
N ASN A 223 -23.36 0.97 7.89
CA ASN A 223 -23.75 2.34 8.15
C ASN A 223 -24.11 3.00 6.79
N THR A 224 -25.40 3.20 6.56
CA THR A 224 -25.91 3.78 5.29
C THR A 224 -26.06 5.29 5.32
N ALA A 225 -25.72 5.95 6.42
CA ALA A 225 -25.77 7.40 6.53
C ALA A 225 -24.88 8.05 5.46
N PHE A 226 -25.38 9.12 4.82
CA PHE A 226 -24.56 9.94 3.94
C PHE A 226 -23.93 11.06 4.78
N ASP A 227 -22.76 10.75 5.33
CA ASP A 227 -21.96 11.68 6.11
C ASP A 227 -20.54 11.73 5.54
N ILE A 228 -20.13 12.92 5.08
CA ILE A 228 -18.81 13.13 4.50
C ILE A 228 -17.70 13.19 5.55
N HIS A 229 -18.05 13.32 6.83
CA HIS A 229 -17.14 13.38 7.96
C HIS A 229 -16.83 11.99 8.54
N GLU A 230 -17.73 11.03 8.33
CA GLU A 230 -17.58 9.66 8.82
C GLU A 230 -16.87 8.77 7.79
N PRO A 231 -15.68 8.20 8.09
CA PRO A 231 -14.88 7.47 7.11
C PRO A 231 -15.47 6.11 6.70
N TYR A 232 -16.29 5.51 7.56
CA TYR A 232 -16.78 4.13 7.39
C TYR A 232 -18.28 4.07 7.21
N THR A 233 -18.86 4.94 6.39
CA THR A 233 -20.22 4.80 5.86
C THR A 233 -20.19 3.96 4.57
N LEU A 234 -21.35 3.47 4.13
CA LEU A 234 -21.47 2.73 2.86
C LEU A 234 -20.92 3.55 1.69
N TRP A 235 -21.22 4.82 1.62
CA TRP A 235 -20.83 5.71 0.52
C TRP A 235 -19.34 6.03 0.57
N ALA A 236 -18.83 6.49 1.71
CA ALA A 236 -17.43 6.81 1.89
C ALA A 236 -16.55 5.55 1.81
N GLY A 237 -17.02 4.44 2.38
CA GLY A 237 -16.31 3.16 2.34
C GLY A 237 -16.24 2.58 0.93
N VAL A 238 -17.37 2.35 0.27
CA VAL A 238 -17.37 1.71 -1.05
C VAL A 238 -16.72 2.59 -2.12
N ILE A 239 -17.10 3.87 -2.22
CA ILE A 239 -16.52 4.78 -3.21
C ILE A 239 -15.05 5.03 -2.88
N GLY A 240 -14.74 5.38 -1.63
CA GLY A 240 -13.37 5.64 -1.19
C GLY A 240 -12.46 4.42 -1.33
N GLY A 241 -12.92 3.24 -0.89
CA GLY A 241 -12.19 1.99 -1.03
C GLY A 241 -11.96 1.58 -2.49
N MET A 242 -12.95 1.76 -3.35
CA MET A 242 -12.82 1.53 -4.79
C MET A 242 -11.74 2.43 -5.39
N PHE A 243 -11.80 3.74 -5.16
CA PHE A 243 -10.82 4.68 -5.70
C PHE A 243 -9.43 4.49 -5.09
N LEU A 244 -9.33 4.16 -3.80
CA LEU A 244 -8.05 3.82 -3.16
C LEU A 244 -7.43 2.58 -3.80
N THR A 245 -8.23 1.55 -4.10
CA THR A 245 -7.74 0.36 -4.82
C THR A 245 -7.35 0.65 -6.25
N ILE A 246 -8.11 1.46 -6.98
CA ILE A 246 -7.72 1.91 -8.32
C ILE A 246 -6.39 2.66 -8.25
N ALA A 247 -6.18 3.51 -7.24
CA ALA A 247 -4.92 4.20 -7.04
C ALA A 247 -3.76 3.24 -6.79
N THR A 248 -3.91 2.34 -5.82
CA THR A 248 -2.83 1.45 -5.39
C THR A 248 -2.56 0.32 -6.38
N HIS A 249 -3.57 -0.32 -6.93
CA HIS A 249 -3.42 -1.48 -7.83
C HIS A 249 -3.47 -1.10 -9.32
N GLY A 250 -4.13 0.02 -9.66
CA GLY A 250 -4.26 0.46 -11.04
C GLY A 250 -3.17 1.41 -11.50
N THR A 251 -2.60 2.24 -10.62
CA THR A 251 -1.69 3.31 -11.03
C THR A 251 -0.35 3.33 -10.30
N ASP A 252 -0.28 2.80 -9.10
CA ASP A 252 0.94 2.77 -8.30
C ASP A 252 1.92 1.71 -8.81
N HIS A 253 3.12 2.14 -9.19
CA HIS A 253 4.12 1.25 -9.77
C HIS A 253 4.52 0.10 -8.86
N TYR A 254 4.50 0.26 -7.56
CA TYR A 254 4.86 -0.80 -6.62
C TYR A 254 3.97 -2.04 -6.75
N LEU A 255 2.64 -1.86 -6.84
CA LEU A 255 1.71 -2.98 -7.04
C LEU A 255 1.59 -3.39 -8.52
N VAL A 256 1.65 -2.42 -9.44
CA VAL A 256 1.63 -2.74 -10.88
C VAL A 256 2.82 -3.62 -11.27
N GLN A 257 4.00 -3.42 -10.69
CA GLN A 257 5.17 -4.26 -10.94
C GLN A 257 4.92 -5.74 -10.65
N ARG A 258 4.03 -6.08 -9.65
CA ARG A 258 3.65 -7.47 -9.35
C ARG A 258 2.83 -8.10 -10.48
N PHE A 259 2.08 -7.32 -11.22
CA PHE A 259 1.31 -7.82 -12.37
C PHE A 259 2.21 -8.04 -13.59
N LEU A 260 3.21 -7.16 -13.80
CA LEU A 260 4.09 -7.20 -14.96
C LEU A 260 4.95 -8.47 -15.03
N VAL A 261 5.15 -9.16 -13.91
CA VAL A 261 5.90 -10.43 -13.84
C VAL A 261 5.01 -11.68 -14.04
N ALA A 262 3.70 -11.52 -14.17
CA ALA A 262 2.76 -12.61 -14.40
C ALA A 262 3.01 -13.29 -15.75
N LYS A 263 2.73 -14.59 -15.84
CA LYS A 263 2.85 -15.39 -17.08
C LYS A 263 1.97 -14.84 -18.20
N SER A 264 0.80 -14.34 -17.86
CA SER A 264 -0.18 -13.82 -18.81
C SER A 264 -1.04 -12.73 -18.17
N GLN A 265 -1.74 -11.96 -19.03
CA GLN A 265 -2.77 -11.02 -18.57
C GLN A 265 -3.85 -11.72 -17.73
N LYS A 266 -4.26 -12.93 -18.14
CA LYS A 266 -5.28 -13.72 -17.44
C LYS A 266 -4.80 -14.12 -16.05
N ASP A 267 -3.53 -14.53 -15.90
CA ASP A 267 -2.94 -14.82 -14.58
C ASP A 267 -2.94 -13.59 -13.68
N ALA A 268 -2.56 -12.42 -14.22
CA ALA A 268 -2.59 -11.17 -13.48
C ALA A 268 -4.01 -10.80 -13.03
N GLN A 269 -5.01 -10.91 -13.91
CA GLN A 269 -6.42 -10.64 -13.61
C GLN A 269 -6.95 -11.61 -12.54
N THR A 270 -6.72 -12.91 -12.71
CA THR A 270 -7.15 -13.93 -11.74
C THR A 270 -6.51 -13.70 -10.38
N GLY A 271 -5.19 -13.44 -10.35
CA GLY A 271 -4.46 -13.15 -9.11
C GLY A 271 -5.00 -11.91 -8.40
N LEU A 272 -5.27 -10.83 -9.15
CA LEU A 272 -5.79 -9.60 -8.59
C LEU A 272 -7.21 -9.77 -8.02
N ILE A 273 -8.12 -10.41 -8.76
CA ILE A 273 -9.50 -10.63 -8.30
C ILE A 273 -9.52 -11.53 -7.06
N LEU A 274 -8.78 -12.64 -7.09
CA LEU A 274 -8.69 -13.55 -5.94
C LEU A 274 -8.11 -12.86 -4.70
N SER A 275 -7.09 -12.01 -4.87
CA SER A 275 -6.52 -11.24 -3.77
C SER A 275 -7.57 -10.38 -3.06
N GLY A 276 -8.58 -9.88 -3.77
CA GLY A 276 -9.68 -9.10 -3.19
C GLY A 276 -10.50 -9.89 -2.18
N PHE A 277 -10.87 -11.12 -2.52
CA PHE A 277 -11.61 -11.99 -1.61
C PHE A 277 -10.75 -12.47 -0.45
N LEU A 278 -9.47 -12.76 -0.69
CA LEU A 278 -8.53 -13.13 0.39
C LEU A 278 -8.33 -11.98 1.38
N VAL A 279 -8.17 -10.76 0.89
CA VAL A 279 -8.06 -9.55 1.73
C VAL A 279 -9.34 -9.30 2.49
N PHE A 280 -10.52 -9.49 1.87
CA PHE A 280 -11.80 -9.36 2.58
C PHE A 280 -11.90 -10.35 3.75
N ALA A 281 -11.64 -11.64 3.50
CA ALA A 281 -11.65 -12.67 4.54
C ALA A 281 -10.64 -12.37 5.66
N GLN A 282 -9.47 -11.86 5.30
CA GLN A 282 -8.43 -11.46 6.23
C GLN A 282 -8.86 -10.28 7.12
N PHE A 283 -9.50 -9.24 6.56
CA PHE A 283 -10.04 -8.15 7.36
C PHE A 283 -11.16 -8.61 8.30
N VAL A 284 -12.02 -9.55 7.88
CA VAL A 284 -12.99 -10.18 8.79
C VAL A 284 -12.28 -10.83 9.97
N LEU A 285 -11.19 -11.59 9.73
CA LEU A 285 -10.40 -12.21 10.80
C LEU A 285 -9.81 -11.16 11.75
N PHE A 286 -9.15 -10.12 11.21
CA PHE A 286 -8.49 -9.09 12.03
C PHE A 286 -9.48 -8.23 12.82
N LEU A 287 -10.60 -7.84 12.22
CA LEU A 287 -11.62 -7.08 12.91
C LEU A 287 -12.29 -7.93 14.01
N THR A 288 -12.54 -9.22 13.74
CA THR A 288 -13.04 -10.15 14.76
C THR A 288 -12.04 -10.27 15.91
N LEU A 289 -10.74 -10.39 15.62
CA LEU A 289 -9.69 -10.42 16.63
C LEU A 289 -9.73 -9.16 17.51
N GLY A 290 -9.95 -7.97 16.93
CA GLY A 290 -10.08 -6.73 17.71
C GLY A 290 -11.29 -6.71 18.64
N ILE A 291 -12.42 -7.27 18.21
CA ILE A 291 -13.61 -7.44 19.07
C ILE A 291 -13.35 -8.43 20.22
N LEU A 292 -12.66 -9.55 19.95
CA LEU A 292 -12.27 -10.50 20.98
C LEU A 292 -11.31 -9.86 22.00
N LEU A 293 -10.36 -9.06 21.54
CA LEU A 293 -9.46 -8.30 22.41
C LEU A 293 -10.20 -7.25 23.25
N TRP A 294 -11.24 -6.60 22.68
CA TRP A 294 -12.08 -5.70 23.42
C TRP A 294 -12.84 -6.42 24.56
N ALA A 295 -13.35 -7.60 24.30
CA ALA A 295 -14.00 -8.42 25.32
C ALA A 295 -12.98 -8.92 26.37
N PHE A 296 -11.76 -9.29 25.95
CA PHE A 296 -10.68 -9.75 26.83
C PHE A 296 -10.21 -8.64 27.79
N TYR A 297 -10.01 -7.42 27.27
CA TYR A 297 -9.59 -6.26 28.07
C TYR A 297 -10.76 -5.49 28.70
N GLU A 298 -11.99 -6.00 28.61
CA GLU A 298 -13.19 -5.38 29.19
C GLU A 298 -13.37 -3.89 28.79
N GLY A 299 -13.01 -3.55 27.56
CA GLY A 299 -13.09 -2.19 27.04
C GLY A 299 -12.06 -1.21 27.60
N ARG A 300 -10.96 -1.69 28.20
CA ARG A 300 -9.86 -0.86 28.70
C ARG A 300 -9.38 0.14 27.62
N LYS A 301 -9.16 1.41 27.99
CA LYS A 301 -8.61 2.42 27.11
C LYS A 301 -7.09 2.27 26.97
N PHE A 302 -6.61 2.23 25.75
CA PHE A 302 -5.19 2.30 25.40
C PHE A 302 -4.83 3.71 24.92
N ALA A 303 -3.57 4.13 25.04
CA ALA A 303 -3.11 5.42 24.57
C ALA A 303 -3.24 5.52 23.04
N ARG A 304 -2.96 4.42 22.32
CA ARG A 304 -3.12 4.27 20.87
C ARG A 304 -3.82 2.94 20.57
N ALA A 305 -4.74 2.95 19.59
CA ALA A 305 -5.43 1.74 19.14
C ALA A 305 -4.45 0.67 18.61
N ASP A 306 -3.33 1.11 18.03
CA ASP A 306 -2.29 0.25 17.46
C ASP A 306 -1.48 -0.52 18.53
N GLU A 307 -1.63 -0.20 19.83
CA GLU A 307 -0.96 -0.88 20.94
C GLU A 307 -1.71 -2.10 21.47
N VAL A 308 -3.00 -2.25 21.14
CA VAL A 308 -3.88 -3.29 21.70
C VAL A 308 -3.32 -4.69 21.41
N LEU A 309 -3.14 -5.04 20.16
CA LEU A 309 -2.64 -6.36 19.76
C LEU A 309 -1.20 -6.61 20.21
N PRO A 310 -0.24 -5.69 20.04
CA PRO A 310 1.12 -5.87 20.53
C PRO A 310 1.20 -6.11 22.03
N THR A 311 0.35 -5.44 22.82
CA THR A 311 0.27 -5.63 24.28
C THR A 311 -0.20 -7.04 24.63
N PHE A 312 -1.21 -7.55 23.93
CA PHE A 312 -1.67 -8.92 24.10
C PHE A 312 -0.58 -9.93 23.75
N VAL A 313 0.06 -9.77 22.62
CA VAL A 313 1.15 -10.64 22.17
C VAL A 313 2.31 -10.69 23.15
N ALA A 314 2.65 -9.54 23.73
CA ALA A 314 3.80 -9.44 24.65
C ALA A 314 3.50 -10.01 26.04
N ASN A 315 2.23 -9.94 26.52
CA ASN A 315 1.89 -10.29 27.89
C ASN A 315 1.28 -11.69 28.02
N GLU A 316 0.52 -12.14 27.02
CA GLU A 316 -0.35 -13.30 27.15
C GLU A 316 0.14 -14.52 26.37
N LEU A 317 1.06 -14.33 25.41
CA LEU A 317 1.52 -15.43 24.58
C LEU A 317 2.84 -16.05 25.08
N PRO A 318 2.99 -17.40 24.98
CA PRO A 318 4.28 -18.06 25.20
C PRO A 318 5.36 -17.52 24.24
N GLY A 319 6.59 -17.43 24.71
CA GLY A 319 7.68 -16.75 24.02
C GLY A 319 7.93 -17.19 22.57
N VAL A 320 7.71 -18.46 22.23
CA VAL A 320 7.85 -18.96 20.86
C VAL A 320 6.80 -18.30 19.94
N PHE A 321 5.54 -18.24 20.39
CA PHE A 321 4.45 -17.60 19.61
C PHE A 321 4.62 -16.09 19.55
N THR A 322 5.05 -15.46 20.66
CA THR A 322 5.45 -14.04 20.66
C THR A 322 6.50 -13.78 19.59
N GLY A 323 7.54 -14.59 19.54
CA GLY A 323 8.61 -14.47 18.53
C GLY A 323 8.11 -14.65 17.10
N LEU A 324 7.20 -15.60 16.85
CA LEU A 324 6.62 -15.83 15.52
C LEU A 324 5.76 -14.65 15.06
N ILE A 325 4.96 -14.08 15.95
CA ILE A 325 4.11 -12.93 15.61
C ILE A 325 4.94 -11.67 15.40
N LEU A 326 5.96 -11.45 16.22
CA LEU A 326 6.90 -10.35 15.98
C LEU A 326 7.65 -10.54 14.66
N ALA A 327 8.03 -11.79 14.32
CA ALA A 327 8.60 -12.10 13.03
C ALA A 327 7.64 -11.79 11.87
N ALA A 328 6.34 -12.11 12.01
CA ALA A 328 5.33 -11.79 11.03
C ALA A 328 5.17 -10.27 10.83
N ILE A 329 5.17 -9.50 11.90
CA ILE A 329 5.06 -8.04 11.89
C ILE A 329 6.30 -7.40 11.24
N VAL A 330 7.49 -7.86 11.63
CA VAL A 330 8.75 -7.41 11.04
C VAL A 330 8.82 -7.77 9.55
N ALA A 331 8.37 -8.98 9.19
CA ALA A 331 8.28 -9.42 7.81
C ALA A 331 7.44 -8.48 6.94
N ALA A 332 6.26 -8.11 7.44
CA ALA A 332 5.37 -7.19 6.75
C ALA A 332 5.95 -5.76 6.57
N ALA A 333 6.89 -5.35 7.43
CA ALA A 333 7.65 -4.11 7.27
C ALA A 333 8.81 -4.24 6.29
N LEU A 334 9.38 -5.44 6.17
CA LEU A 334 10.52 -5.73 5.31
C LEU A 334 10.16 -5.98 3.83
N SER A 335 8.88 -5.86 3.43
CA SER A 335 8.46 -5.90 2.03
C SER A 335 8.44 -4.47 1.44
N PRO A 336 9.59 -3.88 1.08
CA PRO A 336 9.68 -2.48 0.75
C PRO A 336 9.38 -2.21 -0.72
N SER A 337 8.87 -1.03 -0.98
CA SER A 337 8.78 -0.45 -2.32
C SER A 337 10.14 0.00 -2.88
N LEU A 338 11.24 -0.16 -2.14
CA LEU A 338 12.55 0.39 -2.50
C LEU A 338 13.02 -0.01 -3.90
N ASN A 339 12.77 -1.26 -4.31
CA ASN A 339 13.08 -1.73 -5.66
C ASN A 339 12.25 -0.99 -6.72
N SER A 340 10.96 -0.80 -6.50
CA SER A 340 10.06 -0.06 -7.40
C SER A 340 10.43 1.43 -7.44
N MET A 341 10.81 2.02 -6.30
CA MET A 341 11.28 3.41 -6.23
C MET A 341 12.61 3.60 -6.96
N ALA A 342 13.55 2.67 -6.80
CA ALA A 342 14.79 2.67 -7.54
C ALA A 342 14.57 2.53 -9.06
N SER A 343 13.64 1.65 -9.46
CA SER A 343 13.22 1.48 -10.86
C SER A 343 12.64 2.78 -11.43
N ALA A 344 11.69 3.39 -10.73
CA ALA A 344 11.07 4.65 -11.15
C ALA A 344 12.12 5.78 -11.23
N THR A 345 12.99 5.92 -10.22
CA THR A 345 14.06 6.93 -10.24
C THR A 345 14.99 6.74 -11.42
N LEU A 346 15.40 5.50 -11.69
CA LEU A 346 16.30 5.19 -12.80
C LEU A 346 15.63 5.40 -14.15
N ARG A 347 14.44 4.83 -14.34
CA ARG A 347 13.77 4.77 -15.65
C ARG A 347 13.01 6.04 -15.99
N ASP A 348 12.41 6.71 -15.02
CA ASP A 348 11.55 7.87 -15.27
C ASP A 348 12.31 9.20 -15.15
N PHE A 349 13.50 9.22 -14.50
CA PHE A 349 14.30 10.43 -14.32
C PHE A 349 15.73 10.30 -14.83
N TYR A 350 16.52 9.34 -14.32
CA TYR A 350 17.94 9.31 -14.62
C TYR A 350 18.22 9.02 -16.11
N VAL A 351 17.69 7.92 -16.64
CA VAL A 351 17.92 7.53 -18.04
C VAL A 351 17.37 8.57 -19.01
N PRO A 352 16.15 9.11 -18.89
CA PRO A 352 15.64 10.07 -19.87
C PRO A 352 16.31 11.45 -19.84
N TYR A 353 16.76 11.92 -18.67
CA TYR A 353 17.16 13.32 -18.49
C TYR A 353 18.63 13.54 -18.12
N VAL A 354 19.31 12.51 -17.59
CA VAL A 354 20.71 12.65 -17.12
C VAL A 354 21.68 11.89 -18.01
N ASP A 355 21.38 10.62 -18.33
CA ASP A 355 22.26 9.78 -19.15
C ASP A 355 21.45 8.77 -19.97
N PRO A 356 20.97 9.19 -21.16
CA PRO A 356 20.23 8.32 -22.06
C PRO A 356 21.04 7.13 -22.59
N GLY A 357 22.37 7.25 -22.58
CA GLY A 357 23.32 6.22 -23.04
C GLY A 357 23.88 5.33 -21.93
N ALA A 358 23.35 5.42 -20.71
CA ALA A 358 23.88 4.66 -19.57
C ALA A 358 23.92 3.15 -19.87
N SER A 359 25.10 2.54 -19.72
CA SER A 359 25.27 1.09 -19.87
C SER A 359 24.44 0.33 -18.85
N GLU A 360 24.06 -0.91 -19.17
CA GLU A 360 23.26 -1.76 -18.29
C GLU A 360 23.92 -1.96 -16.92
N GLU A 361 25.24 -2.12 -16.88
CA GLU A 361 26.01 -2.23 -15.65
C GLU A 361 25.92 -0.96 -14.79
N LYS A 362 26.01 0.23 -15.43
CA LYS A 362 25.84 1.51 -14.73
C LYS A 362 24.43 1.67 -14.19
N GLN A 363 23.42 1.30 -14.97
CA GLN A 363 22.01 1.34 -14.55
C GLN A 363 21.77 0.44 -13.34
N LEU A 364 22.30 -0.79 -13.32
CA LEU A 364 22.16 -1.71 -12.18
C LEU A 364 22.86 -1.16 -10.93
N ARG A 365 24.07 -0.61 -11.06
CA ARG A 365 24.81 0.02 -9.95
C ARG A 365 24.05 1.22 -9.38
N LEU A 366 23.46 2.04 -10.24
CA LEU A 366 22.64 3.17 -9.81
C LEU A 366 21.34 2.74 -9.15
N ALA A 367 20.66 1.70 -9.66
CA ALA A 367 19.47 1.14 -9.03
C ALA A 367 19.74 0.75 -7.57
N LYS A 368 20.86 0.06 -7.30
CA LYS A 368 21.29 -0.29 -5.94
C LYS A 368 21.52 0.95 -5.06
N ARG A 369 22.20 1.99 -5.58
CA ARG A 369 22.41 3.24 -4.85
C ARG A 369 21.10 3.97 -4.56
N PHE A 370 20.17 4.01 -5.51
CA PHE A 370 18.83 4.58 -5.29
C PHE A 370 18.03 3.80 -4.24
N THR A 371 18.17 2.48 -4.18
CA THR A 371 17.58 1.66 -3.12
C THR A 371 18.06 2.12 -1.73
N VAL A 372 19.37 2.31 -1.55
CA VAL A 372 19.94 2.82 -0.29
C VAL A 372 19.46 4.22 0.03
N PHE A 373 19.47 5.13 -0.96
CA PHE A 373 19.02 6.50 -0.79
C PHE A 373 17.57 6.59 -0.29
N TRP A 374 16.65 5.87 -0.95
CA TRP A 374 15.25 5.85 -0.54
C TRP A 374 15.05 5.18 0.82
N GLY A 375 15.81 4.16 1.14
CA GLY A 375 15.77 3.52 2.45
C GLY A 375 16.16 4.48 3.58
N ILE A 376 17.20 5.29 3.39
CA ILE A 376 17.61 6.31 4.37
C ILE A 376 16.50 7.35 4.57
N LEU A 377 15.86 7.81 3.48
CA LEU A 377 14.74 8.74 3.57
C LEU A 377 13.54 8.15 4.32
N GLN A 378 13.22 6.88 4.08
CA GLN A 378 12.14 6.21 4.81
C GLN A 378 12.43 6.07 6.31
N ILE A 379 13.68 5.82 6.70
CA ILE A 379 14.12 5.85 8.11
C ILE A 379 13.87 7.24 8.72
N GLY A 380 14.22 8.31 7.99
CA GLY A 380 13.95 9.68 8.41
C GLY A 380 12.46 9.94 8.64
N VAL A 381 11.60 9.54 7.70
CA VAL A 381 10.14 9.68 7.81
C VAL A 381 9.60 8.85 8.98
N ALA A 382 10.10 7.63 9.21
CA ALA A 382 9.70 6.80 10.34
C ALA A 382 9.98 7.50 11.68
N GLY A 383 11.12 8.18 11.79
CA GLY A 383 11.45 9.00 12.97
C GLY A 383 10.49 10.17 13.21
N LEU A 384 10.03 10.82 12.13
CA LEU A 384 9.06 11.93 12.21
C LEU A 384 7.64 11.46 12.53
N ALA A 385 7.28 10.22 12.14
CA ALA A 385 5.94 9.64 12.30
C ALA A 385 5.60 9.22 13.75
N ARG A 386 6.50 9.33 14.70
CA ARG A 386 6.34 8.84 16.09
C ARG A 386 5.17 9.45 16.87
N ASN A 387 4.69 10.62 16.49
CA ASN A 387 3.60 11.32 17.16
C ASN A 387 2.22 11.10 16.51
N VAL A 388 2.11 10.11 15.62
CA VAL A 388 0.86 9.79 14.91
C VAL A 388 -0.02 8.89 15.79
N GLU A 389 -1.31 9.23 15.95
CA GLU A 389 -2.26 8.47 16.80
C GLU A 389 -2.62 7.11 16.23
N SER A 390 -2.86 7.04 14.91
CA SER A 390 -3.15 5.79 14.18
C SER A 390 -2.29 5.72 12.93
N ALA A 391 -1.31 4.82 12.95
CA ALA A 391 -0.42 4.59 11.82
C ALA A 391 -1.18 4.07 10.58
N LEU A 392 -2.24 3.25 10.77
CA LEU A 392 -3.07 2.76 9.67
C LEU A 392 -3.76 3.92 8.94
N GLN A 393 -4.49 4.76 9.67
CA GLN A 393 -5.24 5.87 9.06
C GLN A 393 -4.30 6.90 8.43
N ALA A 394 -3.19 7.25 9.11
CA ALA A 394 -2.19 8.17 8.58
C ALA A 394 -1.53 7.64 7.31
N GLY A 395 -1.18 6.35 7.25
CA GLY A 395 -0.62 5.71 6.07
C GLY A 395 -1.59 5.71 4.88
N LEU A 396 -2.86 5.37 5.11
CA LEU A 396 -3.90 5.39 4.08
C LEU A 396 -4.22 6.82 3.60
N ALA A 397 -4.26 7.80 4.52
CA ALA A 397 -4.47 9.21 4.18
C ALA A 397 -3.31 9.76 3.34
N ALA A 398 -2.05 9.50 3.73
CA ALA A 398 -0.86 9.93 2.98
C ALA A 398 -0.85 9.40 1.55
N LEU A 399 -1.19 8.12 1.36
CA LEU A 399 -1.38 7.55 0.02
C LEU A 399 -2.54 8.23 -0.71
N GLY A 400 -3.64 8.51 -0.03
CA GLY A 400 -4.85 9.11 -0.60
C GLY A 400 -4.62 10.50 -1.20
N TYR A 401 -3.91 11.38 -0.50
CA TYR A 401 -3.65 12.75 -0.97
C TYR A 401 -2.86 12.81 -2.28
N ALA A 402 -1.88 11.96 -2.41
CA ALA A 402 -0.97 11.97 -3.55
C ALA A 402 -1.46 11.16 -4.75
N SER A 403 -2.22 10.08 -4.52
CA SER A 403 -2.57 9.12 -5.57
C SER A 403 -3.76 9.55 -6.43
N GLY A 404 -4.68 10.36 -5.90
CA GLY A 404 -5.87 10.81 -6.64
C GLY A 404 -5.55 11.48 -7.99
N PRO A 405 -4.63 12.45 -8.04
CA PRO A 405 -4.21 13.07 -9.30
C PRO A 405 -3.67 12.08 -10.34
N THR A 406 -2.92 11.09 -9.91
CA THR A 406 -2.39 10.04 -10.81
C THR A 406 -3.53 9.18 -11.37
N VAL A 407 -4.52 8.79 -10.53
CA VAL A 407 -5.73 8.09 -11.02
C VAL A 407 -6.46 8.92 -12.07
N GLY A 408 -6.65 10.22 -11.83
CA GLY A 408 -7.25 11.14 -12.79
C GLY A 408 -6.51 11.22 -14.11
N ALA A 409 -5.16 11.27 -14.08
CA ALA A 409 -4.33 11.27 -15.28
C ALA A 409 -4.45 9.95 -16.08
N PHE A 410 -4.46 8.80 -15.40
CA PHE A 410 -4.72 7.52 -16.05
C PHE A 410 -6.13 7.45 -16.63
N ALA A 411 -7.14 7.95 -15.91
CA ALA A 411 -8.51 8.03 -16.43
C ALA A 411 -8.60 8.90 -17.67
N LEU A 412 -7.94 10.06 -17.70
CA LEU A 412 -7.83 10.89 -18.91
C LEU A 412 -7.22 10.11 -20.07
N GLY A 413 -6.14 9.37 -19.83
CA GLY A 413 -5.46 8.57 -20.85
C GLY A 413 -6.30 7.41 -21.40
N LEU A 414 -7.05 6.74 -20.53
CA LEU A 414 -7.82 5.55 -20.88
C LEU A 414 -9.20 5.88 -21.48
N PHE A 415 -9.88 6.92 -20.97
CA PHE A 415 -11.29 7.17 -21.28
C PHE A 415 -11.51 8.38 -22.20
N THR A 416 -10.49 9.18 -22.50
CA THR A 416 -10.65 10.34 -23.37
C THR A 416 -9.71 10.28 -24.58
N LYS A 417 -10.23 10.67 -25.75
CA LYS A 417 -9.42 10.86 -26.98
C LYS A 417 -8.87 12.27 -27.12
N GLY A 418 -9.50 13.24 -26.51
CA GLY A 418 -9.24 14.67 -26.67
C GLY A 418 -8.29 15.28 -25.64
N ALA A 419 -7.96 14.55 -24.56
CA ALA A 419 -7.06 15.07 -23.54
C ALA A 419 -5.63 15.25 -24.09
N ASN A 420 -4.99 16.36 -23.72
CA ASN A 420 -3.63 16.72 -24.10
C ASN A 420 -2.71 16.87 -22.86
N THR A 421 -1.43 17.07 -23.09
CA THR A 421 -0.40 17.20 -22.06
C THR A 421 -0.69 18.36 -21.10
N THR A 422 -1.03 19.54 -21.63
CA THR A 422 -1.30 20.76 -20.84
C THR A 422 -2.49 20.55 -19.92
N GLY A 423 -3.62 20.06 -20.47
CA GLY A 423 -4.81 19.78 -19.68
C GLY A 423 -4.57 18.73 -18.58
N THR A 424 -3.82 17.67 -18.91
CA THR A 424 -3.47 16.63 -17.92
C THR A 424 -2.59 17.18 -16.81
N MET A 425 -1.58 17.98 -17.10
CA MET A 425 -0.70 18.59 -16.10
C MET A 425 -1.45 19.57 -15.20
N VAL A 426 -2.26 20.47 -15.78
CA VAL A 426 -3.07 21.42 -15.00
C VAL A 426 -4.10 20.66 -14.15
N GLY A 427 -4.72 19.62 -14.71
CA GLY A 427 -5.63 18.75 -13.97
C GLY A 427 -4.96 18.09 -12.78
N MET A 428 -3.76 17.48 -12.96
CA MET A 428 -3.00 16.84 -11.87
C MET A 428 -2.63 17.84 -10.77
N LEU A 429 -2.17 19.04 -11.14
CA LEU A 429 -1.83 20.07 -10.16
C LEU A 429 -3.06 20.53 -9.39
N SER A 430 -4.16 20.79 -10.08
CA SER A 430 -5.44 21.17 -9.46
C SER A 430 -5.97 20.07 -8.54
N GLY A 431 -5.93 18.81 -8.98
CA GLY A 431 -6.34 17.67 -8.17
C GLY A 431 -5.51 17.49 -6.91
N LEU A 432 -4.18 17.71 -7.00
CA LEU A 432 -3.29 17.65 -5.84
C LEU A 432 -3.59 18.79 -4.85
N ILE A 433 -3.70 20.02 -5.34
CA ILE A 433 -4.01 21.19 -4.50
C ILE A 433 -5.35 21.00 -3.80
N VAL A 434 -6.40 20.61 -4.53
CA VAL A 434 -7.73 20.42 -3.94
C VAL A 434 -7.75 19.27 -2.94
N SER A 435 -7.13 18.12 -3.27
CA SER A 435 -7.07 16.97 -2.35
C SER A 435 -6.34 17.33 -1.05
N LEU A 436 -5.20 18.02 -1.13
CA LEU A 436 -4.47 18.50 0.04
C LEU A 436 -5.28 19.57 0.82
N SER A 437 -5.93 20.49 0.10
CA SER A 437 -6.77 21.52 0.74
C SER A 437 -7.94 20.91 1.49
N VAL A 438 -8.64 19.94 0.88
CA VAL A 438 -9.72 19.21 1.55
C VAL A 438 -9.21 18.50 2.79
N GLY A 439 -8.11 17.77 2.70
CA GLY A 439 -7.58 17.03 3.84
C GLY A 439 -7.05 17.92 4.98
N LEU A 440 -6.34 18.99 4.65
CA LEU A 440 -5.67 19.83 5.67
C LEU A 440 -6.52 20.98 6.18
N LEU A 441 -7.42 21.53 5.34
CA LEU A 441 -8.21 22.72 5.68
C LEU A 441 -9.64 22.39 6.09
N SER A 442 -10.20 21.25 5.69
CA SER A 442 -11.58 20.90 6.03
C SER A 442 -11.85 20.87 7.54
N PRO A 443 -10.93 20.42 8.42
CA PRO A 443 -11.14 20.51 9.86
C PRO A 443 -11.28 21.93 10.37
N ARG A 444 -10.66 22.92 9.69
CA ARG A 444 -10.77 24.35 10.03
C ARG A 444 -12.05 24.97 9.49
N ILE A 445 -12.58 24.47 8.38
CA ILE A 445 -13.78 25.01 7.69
C ILE A 445 -15.05 24.40 8.29
N PHE A 446 -15.08 23.08 8.45
CA PHE A 446 -16.27 22.32 8.88
C PHE A 446 -16.21 21.92 10.35
N GLY A 447 -15.13 22.24 11.07
CA GLY A 447 -14.86 21.70 12.40
C GLY A 447 -14.21 20.31 12.32
N THR A 448 -13.76 19.83 13.46
CA THR A 448 -13.23 18.46 13.54
C THR A 448 -14.37 17.45 13.67
N PRO A 449 -14.35 16.34 12.88
CA PRO A 449 -13.17 15.76 12.20
C PRO A 449 -12.88 16.25 10.78
N GLY A 450 -13.59 17.21 10.19
CA GLY A 450 -13.42 17.59 8.79
C GLY A 450 -13.91 16.52 7.79
N VAL A 451 -13.56 16.63 6.52
CA VAL A 451 -13.90 15.62 5.50
C VAL A 451 -13.10 14.35 5.72
N ALA A 452 -13.77 13.21 5.74
CA ALA A 452 -13.13 11.91 5.99
C ALA A 452 -12.06 11.57 4.92
N TRP A 453 -10.94 11.02 5.35
CA TRP A 453 -9.78 10.68 4.52
C TRP A 453 -10.12 9.75 3.33
N THR A 454 -11.17 8.95 3.46
CA THR A 454 -11.64 8.02 2.42
C THR A 454 -12.00 8.73 1.12
N TRP A 455 -12.42 9.99 1.18
CA TRP A 455 -12.77 10.78 -0.01
C TRP A 455 -11.57 11.35 -0.77
N ASN A 456 -10.37 11.38 -0.20
CA ASN A 456 -9.22 12.08 -0.75
C ASN A 456 -8.84 11.63 -2.17
N VAL A 457 -8.78 10.31 -2.41
CA VAL A 457 -8.43 9.78 -3.75
C VAL A 457 -9.52 10.12 -4.76
N PHE A 458 -10.79 9.95 -4.39
CA PHE A 458 -11.92 10.27 -5.25
C PHE A 458 -11.91 11.75 -5.65
N VAL A 459 -11.79 12.64 -4.68
CA VAL A 459 -11.75 14.10 -4.92
C VAL A 459 -10.57 14.45 -5.84
N GLY A 460 -9.38 13.99 -5.53
CA GLY A 460 -8.19 14.25 -6.36
C GLY A 460 -8.34 13.73 -7.79
N ALA A 461 -8.89 12.53 -7.95
CA ALA A 461 -9.11 11.91 -9.27
C ALA A 461 -10.17 12.66 -10.10
N VAL A 462 -11.32 12.99 -9.49
CA VAL A 462 -12.42 13.70 -10.18
C VAL A 462 -11.99 15.10 -10.59
N VAL A 463 -11.34 15.85 -9.69
CA VAL A 463 -10.85 17.20 -10.01
C VAL A 463 -9.82 17.14 -11.15
N THR A 464 -8.88 16.21 -11.08
CA THR A 464 -7.89 16.01 -12.16
C THR A 464 -8.57 15.71 -13.49
N PHE A 465 -9.55 14.82 -13.50
CA PHE A 465 -10.25 14.43 -14.71
C PHE A 465 -11.06 15.60 -15.29
N VAL A 466 -11.89 16.26 -14.48
CA VAL A 466 -12.76 17.36 -14.93
C VAL A 466 -11.93 18.54 -15.42
N VAL A 467 -10.97 19.01 -14.63
CA VAL A 467 -10.09 20.12 -15.02
C VAL A 467 -9.27 19.73 -16.25
N GLY A 468 -8.75 18.50 -16.28
CA GLY A 468 -7.96 18.00 -17.40
C GLY A 468 -8.72 17.98 -18.71
N VAL A 469 -9.99 17.51 -18.72
CA VAL A 469 -10.86 17.55 -19.91
C VAL A 469 -11.14 19.00 -20.32
N THR A 470 -11.52 19.85 -19.35
CA THR A 470 -11.87 21.25 -19.62
C THR A 470 -10.70 22.02 -20.21
N VAL A 471 -9.54 21.96 -19.58
CA VAL A 471 -8.33 22.66 -20.06
C VAL A 471 -7.88 22.09 -21.41
N SER A 472 -7.95 20.76 -21.60
CA SER A 472 -7.64 20.17 -22.90
C SER A 472 -8.56 20.66 -24.01
N ALA A 473 -9.83 20.86 -23.74
CA ALA A 473 -10.79 21.40 -24.71
C ALA A 473 -10.46 22.87 -25.06
N LEU A 474 -10.06 23.67 -24.07
CA LEU A 474 -9.70 25.08 -24.24
C LEU A 474 -8.34 25.27 -24.94
N THR A 475 -7.41 24.34 -24.72
CA THR A 475 -6.03 24.39 -25.29
C THR A 475 -5.86 23.55 -26.55
N ARG A 476 -6.96 22.99 -27.09
CA ARG A 476 -6.93 22.26 -28.34
C ARG A 476 -6.67 23.27 -29.45
N GLU A 477 -5.51 23.20 -30.11
CA GLU A 477 -5.29 23.95 -31.33
C GLU A 477 -6.41 23.64 -32.30
N ARG A 478 -7.17 24.67 -32.73
CA ARG A 478 -8.09 24.52 -33.84
C ARG A 478 -7.26 24.03 -35.02
N ALA A 479 -7.47 22.80 -35.46
CA ALA A 479 -6.86 22.32 -36.68
C ALA A 479 -7.08 23.38 -37.75
N VAL A 480 -6.02 24.06 -38.17
CA VAL A 480 -6.07 25.02 -39.26
C VAL A 480 -6.59 24.24 -40.45
N ALA A 481 -7.75 24.54 -40.92
CA ALA A 481 -8.32 23.94 -42.13
C ALA A 481 -7.23 24.10 -43.23
N PRO A 482 -6.86 23.03 -43.96
CA PRO A 482 -5.92 23.14 -45.04
C PRO A 482 -6.41 24.26 -45.98
N PRO A 483 -5.53 25.19 -46.45
CA PRO A 483 -5.97 26.23 -47.35
C PRO A 483 -6.68 25.56 -48.52
N ALA A 484 -7.89 26.06 -48.82
CA ALA A 484 -8.67 25.59 -49.95
C ALA A 484 -7.76 25.58 -51.18
N ALA A 485 -7.51 24.39 -51.74
CA ALA A 485 -6.74 24.27 -52.98
C ALA A 485 -7.39 25.19 -54.00
N ALA A 486 -6.64 26.23 -54.42
CA ALA A 486 -7.02 27.09 -55.52
C ALA A 486 -7.17 26.19 -56.75
N VAL A 487 -8.41 25.98 -57.14
CA VAL A 487 -8.72 25.37 -58.43
C VAL A 487 -8.24 26.34 -59.51
N GLN A 488 -7.15 25.97 -60.18
CA GLN A 488 -6.76 26.50 -61.51
C GLN A 488 -7.14 25.49 -62.55
#